data_346c3dd6ef49f7aead2e9446acef657d
#
_entry.id   346c3dd6ef49f7aead2e9446acef657d
#
_cell.length_a   1.000
_cell.length_b   1.000
_cell.length_c   1.000
_cell.angle_alpha   90.00
_cell.angle_beta   90.00
_cell.angle_gamma   90.00
#
_symmetry.space_group_name_H-M   'P 1'
#
loop_
_entity.id
_entity.type
_entity.pdbx_description
1 polymer ?
#
loop_
_entity_poly.entity_id
_entity_poly.type
_entity_poly.pdbx_seq_one_letter_code
_entity_poly.pdbx_strand_id
1 'polypeptide(L)'
;FNLGYGSALQLGYKYAIRRKYKYVIQMDADGQHDVCNIPVIYDRLRQKDEDGRYPDIVLGSRFMNGSADFSVSIAKKIAFHLFRFMIEVAAGRKIADPTTGLQGLSRKAVLYYSKYNHFDDKYPDTNMIMQMILLKFKVVEVPAVMHPRTAGASMHSGLKPIWYMLRMFFSVLAVVFRCKVLKVEENAGLQD
;
A
#
# COMPACT_ATOMS: atom_id res chain seq x y z
N PHE A 1 -18.36 17.27 1.65
CA PHE A 1 -17.28 17.51 0.66
C PHE A 1 -16.57 16.20 0.38
N ASN A 2 -16.37 15.85 -0.90
CA ASN A 2 -15.52 14.73 -1.30
C ASN A 2 -14.07 15.22 -1.36
N LEU A 3 -13.25 14.79 -0.40
CA LEU A 3 -11.83 15.17 -0.30
C LEU A 3 -10.89 14.20 -1.03
N GLY A 4 -11.44 13.15 -1.64
CA GLY A 4 -10.68 12.12 -2.33
C GLY A 4 -10.43 10.85 -1.50
N TYR A 5 -10.00 9.79 -2.20
CA TYR A 5 -9.81 8.47 -1.63
C TYR A 5 -8.76 8.44 -0.50
N GLY A 6 -7.59 9.03 -0.73
CA GLY A 6 -6.52 9.05 0.26
C GLY A 6 -6.89 9.83 1.51
N SER A 7 -7.58 10.97 1.36
CA SER A 7 -8.07 11.74 2.52
C SER A 7 -9.07 10.95 3.35
N ALA A 8 -9.94 10.15 2.73
CA ALA A 8 -10.89 9.29 3.44
C ALA A 8 -10.15 8.20 4.24
N LEU A 9 -9.13 7.56 3.65
CA LEU A 9 -8.28 6.61 4.36
C LEU A 9 -7.55 7.26 5.54
N GLN A 10 -6.95 8.42 5.31
CA GLN A 10 -6.23 9.14 6.37
C GLN A 10 -7.16 9.52 7.53
N LEU A 11 -8.41 9.87 7.26
CA LEU A 11 -9.41 10.10 8.31
C LEU A 11 -9.66 8.83 9.13
N GLY A 12 -9.78 7.68 8.47
CA GLY A 12 -9.88 6.37 9.12
C GLY A 12 -8.66 6.06 10.02
N TYR A 13 -7.44 6.38 9.55
CA TYR A 13 -6.22 6.19 10.33
C TYR A 13 -6.19 7.11 11.57
N LYS A 14 -6.56 8.38 11.43
CA LYS A 14 -6.69 9.33 12.57
C LYS A 14 -7.71 8.83 13.59
N TYR A 15 -8.84 8.31 13.13
CA TYR A 15 -9.84 7.69 14.00
C TYR A 15 -9.27 6.48 14.75
N ALA A 16 -8.58 5.58 14.04
CA ALA A 16 -7.97 4.39 14.63
C ALA A 16 -6.92 4.73 15.71
N ILE A 17 -6.08 5.74 15.47
CA ILE A 17 -5.11 6.24 16.45
C ILE A 17 -5.84 6.80 17.69
N ARG A 18 -6.87 7.62 17.47
CA ARG A 18 -7.67 8.21 18.58
C ARG A 18 -8.36 7.14 19.43
N ARG A 19 -8.80 6.05 18.81
CA ARG A 19 -9.42 4.90 19.47
C ARG A 19 -8.43 3.88 20.01
N LYS A 20 -7.12 4.13 19.86
CA LYS A 20 -6.02 3.27 20.36
C LYS A 20 -6.03 1.85 19.75
N TYR A 21 -6.53 1.67 18.53
CA TYR A 21 -6.44 0.39 17.85
C TYR A 21 -4.99 0.00 17.61
N LYS A 22 -4.68 -1.29 17.80
CA LYS A 22 -3.33 -1.84 17.60
C LYS A 22 -3.06 -2.13 16.13
N TYR A 23 -4.08 -2.53 15.40
CA TYR A 23 -4.01 -2.90 13.99
C TYR A 23 -5.18 -2.29 13.24
N VAL A 24 -4.96 -2.01 11.96
CA VAL A 24 -5.98 -1.57 11.01
C VAL A 24 -5.85 -2.44 9.76
N ILE A 25 -6.95 -2.96 9.26
CA ILE A 25 -6.99 -3.62 7.95
C ILE A 25 -7.82 -2.75 7.02
N GLN A 26 -7.18 -2.30 5.95
CA GLN A 26 -7.78 -1.53 4.87
C GLN A 26 -8.20 -2.49 3.77
N MET A 27 -9.38 -2.28 3.21
CA MET A 27 -9.94 -3.08 2.12
C MET A 27 -10.86 -2.21 1.27
N ASP A 28 -10.79 -2.34 -0.06
CA ASP A 28 -11.69 -1.64 -0.95
C ASP A 28 -13.10 -2.24 -0.88
N ALA A 29 -14.12 -1.37 -0.94
CA ALA A 29 -15.53 -1.77 -0.82
C ALA A 29 -16.21 -2.03 -2.19
N ASP A 30 -15.44 -2.44 -3.22
CA ASP A 30 -15.92 -2.69 -4.59
C ASP A 30 -16.27 -4.16 -4.87
N GLY A 31 -16.24 -5.00 -3.82
CA GLY A 31 -16.56 -6.42 -3.88
C GLY A 31 -15.43 -7.31 -4.44
N GLN A 32 -14.25 -6.75 -4.71
CA GLN A 32 -13.14 -7.54 -5.24
C GLN A 32 -12.38 -8.32 -4.16
N HIS A 33 -12.30 -7.80 -2.95
CA HIS A 33 -11.58 -8.45 -1.85
C HIS A 33 -12.47 -9.42 -1.09
N ASP A 34 -12.02 -10.66 -0.95
CA ASP A 34 -12.71 -11.64 -0.11
C ASP A 34 -12.44 -11.37 1.37
N VAL A 35 -13.47 -11.52 2.19
CA VAL A 35 -13.38 -11.34 3.65
C VAL A 35 -12.47 -12.37 4.33
N CYS A 36 -12.24 -13.53 3.71
CA CYS A 36 -11.32 -14.56 4.20
C CYS A 36 -9.86 -14.05 4.30
N ASN A 37 -9.52 -12.98 3.60
CA ASN A 37 -8.19 -12.35 3.70
C ASN A 37 -7.95 -11.67 5.06
N ILE A 38 -9.03 -11.24 5.75
CA ILE A 38 -8.91 -10.49 7.01
C ILE A 38 -8.16 -11.28 8.08
N PRO A 39 -8.56 -12.53 8.43
CA PRO A 39 -7.83 -13.31 9.42
C PRO A 39 -6.38 -13.60 8.99
N VAL A 40 -6.12 -13.88 7.71
CA VAL A 40 -4.76 -14.13 7.21
C VAL A 40 -3.85 -12.92 7.45
N ILE A 41 -4.31 -11.71 7.12
CA ILE A 41 -3.56 -10.47 7.34
C ILE A 41 -3.40 -10.19 8.84
N TYR A 42 -4.47 -10.37 9.63
CA TYR A 42 -4.42 -10.14 11.06
C TYR A 42 -3.42 -11.05 11.77
N ASP A 43 -3.43 -12.34 11.45
CA ASP A 43 -2.51 -13.31 12.04
C ASP A 43 -1.07 -13.01 11.61
N ARG A 44 -0.86 -12.63 10.35
CA ARG A 44 0.47 -12.25 9.86
C ARG A 44 1.04 -11.01 10.57
N LEU A 45 0.23 -10.01 10.88
CA LEU A 45 0.64 -8.84 11.67
C LEU A 45 1.14 -9.20 13.07
N ARG A 46 0.71 -10.35 13.59
CA ARG A 46 1.02 -10.84 14.95
C ARG A 46 2.12 -11.89 14.99
N GLN A 47 2.68 -12.24 13.86
CA GLN A 47 3.76 -13.21 13.76
C GLN A 47 5.09 -12.50 13.50
N LYS A 48 6.10 -12.84 14.29
CA LYS A 48 7.47 -12.39 14.06
C LYS A 48 8.08 -13.16 12.89
N ASP A 49 8.91 -12.46 12.12
CA ASP A 49 9.77 -13.09 11.16
C ASP A 49 11.04 -13.66 11.81
N GLU A 50 11.89 -14.28 11.00
CA GLU A 50 13.20 -14.83 11.40
C GLU A 50 14.11 -13.78 12.06
N ASP A 51 13.97 -12.49 11.69
CA ASP A 51 14.68 -11.37 12.29
C ASP A 51 14.11 -10.92 13.65
N GLY A 52 13.11 -11.63 14.19
CA GLY A 52 12.46 -11.36 15.47
C GLY A 52 11.50 -10.16 15.47
N ARG A 53 11.31 -9.48 14.36
CA ARG A 53 10.43 -8.30 14.25
C ARG A 53 9.06 -8.65 13.70
N TYR A 54 8.03 -7.98 14.22
CA TYR A 54 6.70 -8.00 13.63
C TYR A 54 6.65 -7.17 12.35
N PRO A 55 5.80 -7.51 11.37
CA PRO A 55 5.51 -6.64 10.23
C PRO A 55 4.88 -5.33 10.68
N ASP A 56 5.30 -4.23 10.06
CA ASP A 56 4.61 -2.94 10.16
C ASP A 56 3.45 -2.86 9.15
N ILE A 57 3.63 -3.48 7.98
CA ILE A 57 2.64 -3.53 6.89
C ILE A 57 2.60 -4.94 6.31
N VAL A 58 1.39 -5.47 6.14
CA VAL A 58 1.10 -6.73 5.45
C VAL A 58 0.26 -6.41 4.21
N LEU A 59 0.76 -6.74 3.03
CA LEU A 59 0.09 -6.54 1.75
C LEU A 59 -0.60 -7.84 1.33
N GLY A 60 -1.89 -7.77 1.00
CA GLY A 60 -2.60 -8.88 0.35
C GLY A 60 -2.29 -8.89 -1.14
N SER A 61 -1.44 -9.81 -1.60
CA SER A 61 -0.92 -9.86 -2.96
C SER A 61 -1.76 -10.76 -3.87
N ARG A 62 -2.04 -10.27 -5.08
CA ARG A 62 -2.72 -11.01 -6.16
C ARG A 62 -1.79 -11.96 -6.92
N PHE A 63 -0.48 -11.82 -6.73
CA PHE A 63 0.54 -12.42 -7.59
C PHE A 63 1.50 -13.36 -6.85
N MET A 64 1.17 -13.73 -5.63
CA MET A 64 1.89 -14.76 -4.88
C MET A 64 1.34 -16.15 -5.17
N ASN A 65 2.16 -17.17 -5.00
CA ASN A 65 1.68 -18.56 -5.01
C ASN A 65 0.62 -18.75 -3.91
N GLY A 66 -0.54 -19.29 -4.29
CA GLY A 66 -1.69 -19.43 -3.39
C GLY A 66 -2.70 -18.27 -3.47
N SER A 67 -2.44 -17.23 -4.27
CA SER A 67 -3.47 -16.25 -4.65
C SER A 67 -4.43 -16.86 -5.66
N ALA A 68 -5.68 -16.40 -5.66
CA ALA A 68 -6.63 -16.78 -6.70
C ALA A 68 -6.20 -16.25 -8.07
N ASP A 69 -6.54 -16.97 -9.14
CA ASP A 69 -6.25 -16.55 -10.50
C ASP A 69 -6.88 -15.18 -10.81
N PHE A 70 -6.03 -14.21 -11.07
CA PHE A 70 -6.44 -12.85 -11.36
C PHE A 70 -5.91 -12.39 -12.73
N SER A 71 -6.82 -12.30 -13.69
CA SER A 71 -6.47 -11.84 -15.04
C SER A 71 -6.35 -10.32 -15.08
N VAL A 72 -5.25 -9.83 -15.65
CA VAL A 72 -5.01 -8.39 -15.82
C VAL A 72 -4.69 -8.07 -17.28
N SER A 73 -5.11 -6.90 -17.73
CA SER A 73 -4.78 -6.42 -19.09
C SER A 73 -3.27 -6.23 -19.25
N ILE A 74 -2.79 -6.28 -20.50
CA ILE A 74 -1.36 -6.12 -20.84
C ILE A 74 -0.83 -4.78 -20.31
N ALA A 75 -1.58 -3.70 -20.43
CA ALA A 75 -1.18 -2.39 -19.93
C ALA A 75 -0.96 -2.38 -18.42
N LYS A 76 -1.83 -3.06 -17.65
CA LYS A 76 -1.65 -3.23 -16.21
C LYS A 76 -0.43 -4.09 -15.87
N LYS A 77 -0.16 -5.14 -16.66
CA LYS A 77 1.05 -5.97 -16.47
C LYS A 77 2.33 -5.14 -16.63
N ILE A 78 2.39 -4.29 -17.67
CA ILE A 78 3.52 -3.38 -17.88
C ILE A 78 3.70 -2.44 -16.69
N ALA A 79 2.60 -1.83 -16.19
CA ALA A 79 2.64 -0.95 -15.04
C ALA A 79 3.16 -1.67 -13.78
N PHE A 80 2.68 -2.89 -13.50
CA PHE A 80 3.14 -3.67 -12.37
C PHE A 80 4.63 -4.02 -12.46
N HIS A 81 5.11 -4.42 -13.64
CA HIS A 81 6.54 -4.67 -13.84
C HIS A 81 7.38 -3.42 -13.61
N LEU A 82 6.94 -2.27 -14.14
CA LEU A 82 7.62 -1.00 -13.93
C LEU A 82 7.72 -0.64 -12.44
N PHE A 83 6.61 -0.70 -11.72
CA PHE A 83 6.58 -0.34 -10.30
C PHE A 83 7.37 -1.31 -9.42
N ARG A 84 7.31 -2.62 -9.70
CA ARG A 84 8.16 -3.62 -9.05
C ARG A 84 9.65 -3.33 -9.26
N PHE A 85 10.04 -3.06 -10.51
CA PHE A 85 11.40 -2.68 -10.86
C PHE A 85 11.86 -1.41 -10.13
N MET A 86 11.03 -0.38 -10.07
CA MET A 86 11.35 0.85 -9.35
C MET A 86 11.58 0.59 -7.84
N ILE A 87 10.75 -0.23 -7.21
CA ILE A 87 10.92 -0.60 -5.80
C ILE A 87 12.21 -1.41 -5.62
N GLU A 88 12.47 -2.39 -6.48
CA GLU A 88 13.67 -3.22 -6.40
C GLU A 88 14.95 -2.38 -6.53
N VAL A 89 15.02 -1.50 -7.52
CA VAL A 89 16.17 -0.62 -7.75
C VAL A 89 16.33 0.43 -6.64
N ALA A 90 15.23 1.05 -6.22
CA ALA A 90 15.32 2.14 -5.25
C ALA A 90 15.43 1.66 -3.80
N ALA A 91 14.83 0.55 -3.45
CA ALA A 91 14.74 0.10 -2.06
C ALA A 91 15.39 -1.28 -1.79
N GLY A 92 15.89 -1.96 -2.83
CA GLY A 92 16.51 -3.29 -2.70
C GLY A 92 15.55 -4.37 -2.23
N ARG A 93 14.23 -4.18 -2.44
CA ARG A 93 13.18 -5.10 -1.98
C ARG A 93 12.30 -5.52 -3.14
N LYS A 94 12.00 -6.81 -3.21
CA LYS A 94 11.02 -7.34 -4.18
C LYS A 94 9.65 -7.32 -3.55
N ILE A 95 8.70 -6.67 -4.21
CA ILE A 95 7.28 -6.65 -3.85
C ILE A 95 6.49 -7.19 -5.05
N ALA A 96 5.71 -8.21 -4.83
CA ALA A 96 4.94 -8.86 -5.90
C ALA A 96 3.71 -8.05 -6.31
N ASP A 97 3.06 -7.34 -5.37
CA ASP A 97 1.87 -6.53 -5.64
C ASP A 97 1.95 -5.14 -5.01
N PRO A 98 2.70 -4.20 -5.63
CA PRO A 98 2.87 -2.86 -5.07
C PRO A 98 1.63 -1.97 -5.21
N THR A 99 0.56 -2.45 -5.85
CA THR A 99 -0.66 -1.67 -6.11
C THR A 99 -1.89 -2.25 -5.41
N THR A 100 -1.68 -3.05 -4.38
CA THR A 100 -2.80 -3.65 -3.64
C THR A 100 -3.46 -2.64 -2.68
N GLY A 101 -4.79 -2.52 -2.75
CA GLY A 101 -5.59 -1.77 -1.78
C GLY A 101 -5.84 -2.55 -0.48
N LEU A 102 -5.54 -3.86 -0.46
CA LEU A 102 -5.71 -4.70 0.72
C LEU A 102 -4.45 -4.68 1.58
N GLN A 103 -4.49 -3.96 2.69
CA GLN A 103 -3.33 -3.75 3.55
C GLN A 103 -3.68 -3.91 5.02
N GLY A 104 -2.86 -4.67 5.74
CA GLY A 104 -2.84 -4.70 7.20
C GLY A 104 -1.74 -3.79 7.73
N LEU A 105 -2.07 -2.95 8.71
CA LEU A 105 -1.19 -1.91 9.23
C LEU A 105 -1.03 -2.08 10.74
N SER A 106 0.21 -2.06 11.22
CA SER A 106 0.51 -1.92 12.64
C SER A 106 0.18 -0.51 13.13
N ARG A 107 0.03 -0.34 14.45
CA ARG A 107 -0.17 0.99 15.05
C ARG A 107 0.92 1.98 14.64
N LYS A 108 2.17 1.53 14.51
CA LYS A 108 3.30 2.36 14.07
C LYS A 108 3.10 2.88 12.65
N ALA A 109 2.67 2.02 11.70
CA ALA A 109 2.38 2.43 10.34
C ALA A 109 1.17 3.37 10.26
N VAL A 110 0.10 3.06 11.02
CA VAL A 110 -1.10 3.91 11.08
C VAL A 110 -0.76 5.29 11.66
N LEU A 111 0.07 5.37 12.70
CA LEU A 111 0.51 6.63 13.30
C LEU A 111 1.26 7.48 12.26
N TYR A 112 2.16 6.86 11.50
CA TYR A 112 2.88 7.55 10.43
C TYR A 112 1.93 8.10 9.36
N TYR A 113 1.03 7.28 8.82
CA TYR A 113 0.05 7.68 7.80
C TYR A 113 -0.97 8.71 8.29
N SER A 114 -1.24 8.77 9.59
CA SER A 114 -2.17 9.74 10.17
C SER A 114 -1.62 11.17 10.25
N LYS A 115 -0.31 11.35 10.15
CA LYS A 115 0.33 12.67 10.23
C LYS A 115 0.08 13.49 8.97
N TYR A 116 0.06 14.82 9.13
CA TYR A 116 -0.07 15.76 8.00
C TYR A 116 1.10 15.59 7.01
N ASN A 117 0.83 15.62 5.73
CA ASN A 117 1.79 15.43 4.62
C ASN A 117 2.55 14.09 4.60
N HIS A 118 2.16 13.10 5.40
CA HIS A 118 2.79 11.77 5.39
C HIS A 118 2.02 10.74 4.53
N PHE A 119 0.89 11.11 3.97
CA PHE A 119 0.04 10.24 3.17
C PHE A 119 -0.51 11.00 1.96
N ASP A 120 -0.51 10.35 0.78
CA ASP A 120 -1.05 10.96 -0.44
C ASP A 120 -2.57 11.06 -0.34
N ASP A 121 -3.12 12.27 -0.50
CA ASP A 121 -4.54 12.57 -0.36
C ASP A 121 -5.39 12.07 -1.54
N LYS A 122 -4.76 11.85 -2.69
CA LYS A 122 -5.45 11.50 -3.95
C LYS A 122 -5.27 10.05 -4.37
N TYR A 123 -4.01 9.60 -4.43
CA TYR A 123 -3.65 8.29 -4.97
C TYR A 123 -2.57 7.62 -4.10
N PRO A 124 -2.90 7.24 -2.86
CA PRO A 124 -1.98 6.48 -2.01
C PRO A 124 -1.87 5.04 -2.52
N ASP A 125 -0.80 4.74 -3.21
CA ASP A 125 -0.57 3.45 -3.87
C ASP A 125 0.91 3.05 -3.75
N THR A 126 1.56 2.63 -4.83
CA THR A 126 2.98 2.24 -4.90
C THR A 126 3.91 3.28 -4.27
N ASN A 127 3.61 4.57 -4.42
CA ASN A 127 4.37 5.66 -3.80
C ASN A 127 4.42 5.54 -2.27
N MET A 128 3.30 5.17 -1.64
CA MET A 128 3.22 4.99 -0.19
C MET A 128 4.01 3.75 0.26
N ILE A 129 3.89 2.64 -0.47
CA ILE A 129 4.65 1.42 -0.18
C ILE A 129 6.15 1.69 -0.33
N MET A 130 6.58 2.37 -1.41
CA MET A 130 7.96 2.80 -1.62
C MET A 130 8.47 3.64 -0.44
N GLN A 131 7.70 4.64 -0.03
CA GLN A 131 8.02 5.51 1.09
C GLN A 131 8.25 4.70 2.37
N MET A 132 7.34 3.81 2.72
CA MET A 132 7.44 3.00 3.93
C MET A 132 8.66 2.08 3.92
N ILE A 133 8.97 1.47 2.78
CA ILE A 133 10.18 0.63 2.65
C ILE A 133 11.46 1.47 2.81
N LEU A 134 11.52 2.65 2.20
CA LEU A 134 12.68 3.55 2.31
C LEU A 134 12.87 4.05 3.75
N LEU A 135 11.79 4.26 4.48
CA LEU A 135 11.78 4.62 5.91
C LEU A 135 12.00 3.43 6.85
N LYS A 136 12.36 2.24 6.31
CA LYS A 136 12.69 1.04 7.08
C LYS A 136 11.51 0.42 7.84
N PHE A 137 10.28 0.72 7.45
CA PHE A 137 9.14 -0.06 7.91
C PHE A 137 9.22 -1.47 7.34
N LYS A 138 8.82 -2.45 8.14
CA LYS A 138 8.82 -3.84 7.71
C LYS A 138 7.57 -4.15 6.92
N VAL A 139 7.70 -4.24 5.59
CA VAL A 139 6.63 -4.58 4.65
C VAL A 139 6.78 -6.05 4.26
N VAL A 140 5.71 -6.82 4.37
CA VAL A 140 5.64 -8.23 3.95
C VAL A 140 4.38 -8.47 3.13
N GLU A 141 4.35 -9.57 2.38
CA GLU A 141 3.20 -9.95 1.56
C GLU A 141 2.62 -11.29 2.01
N VAL A 142 1.32 -11.45 1.81
CA VAL A 142 0.59 -12.71 1.93
C VAL A 142 -0.26 -12.93 0.68
N PRO A 143 -0.51 -14.17 0.26
CA PRO A 143 -1.44 -14.42 -0.85
C PRO A 143 -2.84 -13.94 -0.49
N ALA A 144 -3.55 -13.37 -1.47
CA ALA A 144 -4.90 -12.86 -1.30
C ALA A 144 -5.87 -13.50 -2.28
N VAL A 145 -7.07 -13.75 -1.80
CA VAL A 145 -8.22 -14.16 -2.63
C VAL A 145 -8.93 -12.90 -3.10
N MET A 146 -9.06 -12.77 -4.42
CA MET A 146 -9.78 -11.67 -5.03
C MET A 146 -10.78 -12.17 -6.08
N HIS A 147 -11.88 -11.45 -6.21
CA HIS A 147 -12.95 -11.75 -7.15
C HIS A 147 -12.98 -10.72 -8.30
N PRO A 148 -13.56 -11.06 -9.43
CA PRO A 148 -13.89 -10.07 -10.45
C PRO A 148 -14.80 -8.99 -9.87
N ARG A 149 -14.62 -7.75 -10.32
CA ARG A 149 -15.48 -6.63 -9.88
C ARG A 149 -16.94 -6.91 -10.23
N THR A 150 -17.83 -6.79 -9.26
CA THR A 150 -19.25 -7.03 -9.41
C THR A 150 -20.06 -5.76 -9.68
N ALA A 151 -19.55 -4.58 -9.30
CA ALA A 151 -20.24 -3.32 -9.45
C ALA A 151 -19.28 -2.14 -9.69
N GLY A 152 -19.79 -1.07 -10.30
CA GLY A 152 -19.06 0.18 -10.53
C GLY A 152 -18.23 0.19 -11.82
N ALA A 153 -18.00 1.41 -12.35
CA ALA A 153 -17.08 1.63 -13.45
C ALA A 153 -15.63 1.65 -12.95
N SER A 154 -14.71 1.02 -13.68
CA SER A 154 -13.29 1.13 -13.38
C SER A 154 -12.85 2.59 -13.49
N MET A 155 -12.16 3.12 -12.51
CA MET A 155 -11.49 4.43 -12.60
C MET A 155 -10.45 4.47 -13.74
N HIS A 156 -10.13 3.32 -14.31
CA HIS A 156 -9.13 3.12 -15.33
C HIS A 156 -9.74 2.85 -16.74
N SER A 157 -10.79 3.56 -17.12
CA SER A 157 -11.37 3.50 -18.47
C SER A 157 -10.77 4.56 -19.40
N GLY A 158 -10.61 4.25 -20.69
CA GLY A 158 -10.07 5.16 -21.71
C GLY A 158 -8.58 5.47 -21.52
N LEU A 159 -8.16 6.73 -21.69
CA LEU A 159 -6.77 7.20 -21.52
C LEU A 159 -6.37 7.43 -20.05
N LYS A 160 -7.31 7.35 -19.10
CA LYS A 160 -7.06 7.55 -17.67
C LYS A 160 -5.96 6.64 -17.10
N PRO A 161 -5.82 5.35 -17.49
CA PRO A 161 -4.74 4.50 -17.02
C PRO A 161 -3.35 5.02 -17.33
N ILE A 162 -3.16 5.58 -18.53
CA ILE A 162 -1.84 6.12 -18.94
C ILE A 162 -1.49 7.32 -18.10
N TRP A 163 -2.43 8.24 -17.89
CA TRP A 163 -2.25 9.39 -17.02
C TRP A 163 -1.96 9.01 -15.56
N TYR A 164 -2.69 8.01 -15.06
CA TYR A 164 -2.43 7.44 -13.74
C TYR A 164 -1.01 6.86 -13.64
N MET A 165 -0.57 6.07 -14.63
CA MET A 165 0.78 5.50 -14.63
C MET A 165 1.87 6.58 -14.63
N LEU A 166 1.73 7.61 -15.48
CA LEU A 166 2.68 8.73 -15.51
C LEU A 166 2.72 9.47 -14.17
N ARG A 167 1.55 9.78 -13.61
CA ARG A 167 1.47 10.43 -12.31
C ARG A 167 2.11 9.59 -11.21
N MET A 168 1.82 8.29 -11.16
CA MET A 168 2.40 7.37 -10.17
C MET A 168 3.90 7.24 -10.34
N PHE A 169 4.39 7.16 -11.57
CA PHE A 169 5.83 7.15 -11.87
C PHE A 169 6.53 8.37 -11.27
N PHE A 170 6.04 9.59 -11.55
CA PHE A 170 6.62 10.81 -10.99
C PHE A 170 6.46 10.90 -9.47
N SER A 171 5.33 10.42 -8.92
CA SER A 171 5.12 10.37 -7.47
C SER A 171 6.14 9.46 -6.78
N VAL A 172 6.42 8.29 -7.34
CA VAL A 172 7.45 7.37 -6.81
C VAL A 172 8.84 8.00 -6.90
N LEU A 173 9.18 8.65 -8.02
CA LEU A 173 10.46 9.38 -8.14
C LEU A 173 10.59 10.50 -7.11
N ALA A 174 9.53 11.26 -6.88
CA ALA A 174 9.52 12.31 -5.86
C ALA A 174 9.72 11.74 -4.44
N VAL A 175 9.10 10.61 -4.12
CA VAL A 175 9.32 9.90 -2.85
C VAL A 175 10.77 9.46 -2.71
N VAL A 176 11.34 8.83 -3.75
CA VAL A 176 12.75 8.39 -3.75
C VAL A 176 13.68 9.58 -3.54
N PHE A 177 13.45 10.68 -4.24
CA PHE A 177 14.23 11.90 -4.11
C PHE A 177 14.14 12.49 -2.69
N ARG A 178 12.92 12.62 -2.16
CA ARG A 178 12.68 13.09 -0.78
C ARG A 178 13.40 12.23 0.25
N CYS A 179 13.25 10.92 0.18
CA CYS A 179 13.79 10.02 1.19
C CYS A 179 15.31 9.84 1.07
N LYS A 180 15.87 9.75 -0.15
CA LYS A 180 17.29 9.45 -0.36
C LYS A 180 18.18 10.68 -0.48
N VAL A 181 17.68 11.74 -1.11
CA VAL A 181 18.49 12.95 -1.39
C VAL A 181 18.25 14.01 -0.33
N LEU A 182 16.99 14.36 -0.09
CA LEU A 182 16.65 15.40 0.87
C LEU A 182 16.64 14.92 2.33
N LYS A 183 16.55 13.60 2.56
CA LYS A 183 16.45 12.96 3.89
C LYS A 183 15.38 13.57 4.81
N VAL A 184 14.35 14.19 4.21
CA VAL A 184 13.34 14.99 4.93
C VAL A 184 12.53 14.15 5.91
N GLU A 185 12.42 12.85 5.65
CA GLU A 185 11.54 11.98 6.43
C GLU A 185 12.27 11.14 7.50
N GLU A 186 13.60 11.07 7.49
CA GLU A 186 14.37 10.45 8.57
C GLU A 186 14.18 11.17 9.92
N ASN A 187 13.92 12.49 9.87
CA ASN A 187 13.78 13.33 11.06
C ASN A 187 12.34 13.56 11.52
N ALA A 188 11.35 13.18 10.73
CA ALA A 188 9.96 13.59 10.97
C ALA A 188 9.08 12.55 11.67
N GLY A 189 9.56 11.35 11.98
CA GLY A 189 8.63 10.28 12.21
C GLY A 189 8.77 9.37 13.42
N LEU A 190 9.87 9.39 14.11
CA LEU A 190 10.15 8.38 15.16
C LEU A 190 10.34 8.96 16.57
N GLN A 191 10.09 10.23 16.76
CA GLN A 191 10.01 10.81 18.11
C GLN A 191 8.55 10.71 18.58
N ASP A 192 8.30 9.78 19.50
CA ASP A 192 7.08 9.68 20.30
C ASP A 192 6.95 10.88 21.25
#